data_35067e0e56160c4d2f4b1e59706a1e3f
#
_entry.id   35067e0e56160c4d2f4b1e59706a1e3f
#
_cell.length_a   1.000
_cell.length_b   1.000
_cell.length_c   1.000
_cell.angle_alpha   90.00
_cell.angle_beta   90.00
_cell.angle_gamma   90.00
#
_symmetry.space_group_name_H-M   'P 1'
#
loop_
_entity.id
_entity.type
_entity.pdbx_description
1 polymer ?
#
loop_
_entity_poly.entity_id
_entity_poly.type
_entity_poly.pdbx_seq_one_letter_code
_entity_poly.pdbx_strand_id
1 'polypeptide(L)'
;MRNFISFYVLIVLCFTIISCKDETEISDFEVSEVTFDTKLRDVLTRKGFNFSENGELICDNQVLNTTSLDLSRCELTSISGLRSFPSLADVNLECNSFSIFDFADLPEGIKSVALRGNDGITSYLNLISTDGTTVLCKSLTNLKLPYFAKWNTDVIPAFYKAMTDKCLVVMSDEDGNYTEYTVNRRVPDPLLRSYLYRNFPSVFVSSLEIDVTKRITEGNDLIFLSQTANLEGVEYILSNPGFRGKVDISGVKSKHYSMSYVKPSSGVSVFSISNIDTPLGMDLSSASSLKVLRVENNSSLQLVVVPSVILNDDVSETSIFDSEIHISGCSSLLASI
;
A
#
# COMPACT_ATOMS: atom_id res chain seq x y z
N MET A 1 -28.19 52.85 -24.36
CA MET A 1 -29.36 51.97 -24.22
C MET A 1 -28.91 50.52 -24.32
N ARG A 2 -28.84 49.79 -23.25
CA ARG A 2 -29.24 48.40 -23.00
C ARG A 2 -28.59 47.91 -21.70
N ASN A 3 -29.49 47.57 -20.78
CA ASN A 3 -29.25 47.26 -19.38
C ASN A 3 -28.46 45.97 -19.22
N PHE A 4 -27.46 45.99 -18.32
CA PHE A 4 -26.89 44.81 -17.68
C PHE A 4 -27.71 44.49 -16.44
N ILE A 5 -28.36 43.33 -16.40
CA ILE A 5 -29.04 42.80 -15.25
C ILE A 5 -28.02 42.00 -14.46
N SER A 6 -27.65 42.50 -13.29
CA SER A 6 -26.85 41.82 -12.29
C SER A 6 -27.73 40.88 -11.50
N PHE A 7 -27.43 39.57 -11.48
CA PHE A 7 -28.07 38.58 -10.65
C PHE A 7 -27.39 38.58 -9.28
N TYR A 8 -28.03 39.19 -8.29
CA TYR A 8 -27.72 39.00 -6.88
C TYR A 8 -28.46 37.77 -6.36
N VAL A 9 -27.75 36.75 -5.92
CA VAL A 9 -28.33 35.66 -5.12
C VAL A 9 -28.44 36.14 -3.69
N LEU A 10 -29.67 36.37 -3.26
CA LEU A 10 -30.05 36.77 -1.91
C LEU A 10 -30.11 35.51 -1.03
N ILE A 11 -29.14 35.33 -0.15
CA ILE A 11 -29.24 34.34 0.92
C ILE A 11 -30.13 34.93 2.02
N VAL A 12 -31.35 34.43 2.15
CA VAL A 12 -32.23 34.79 3.23
C VAL A 12 -31.91 33.92 4.44
N LEU A 13 -31.26 34.51 5.45
CA LEU A 13 -31.12 33.92 6.78
C LEU A 13 -32.47 34.11 7.51
N CYS A 14 -33.29 33.08 7.61
CA CYS A 14 -34.44 33.09 8.50
C CYS A 14 -34.01 32.73 9.92
N PHE A 15 -33.82 33.74 10.76
CA PHE A 15 -33.84 33.55 12.22
C PHE A 15 -35.30 33.43 12.67
N THR A 16 -35.74 32.23 13.01
CA THR A 16 -36.99 32.06 13.79
C THR A 16 -36.60 31.84 15.25
N ILE A 17 -36.93 32.82 16.06
CA ILE A 17 -36.93 32.70 17.52
C ILE A 17 -38.13 31.84 17.88
N ILE A 18 -37.93 30.65 18.41
CA ILE A 18 -38.99 29.83 19.00
C ILE A 18 -38.69 29.62 20.48
N SER A 19 -39.69 29.97 21.23
CA SER A 19 -39.80 29.91 22.68
C SER A 19 -39.70 28.49 23.23
N CYS A 20 -39.06 28.36 24.39
CA CYS A 20 -38.96 27.14 25.18
C CYS A 20 -40.29 26.40 25.34
N LYS A 21 -40.29 25.11 24.97
CA LYS A 21 -40.98 24.03 25.65
C LYS A 21 -40.07 22.83 25.67
N ASP A 22 -39.95 22.24 26.87
CA ASP A 22 -39.22 20.97 27.09
C ASP A 22 -39.86 19.86 26.25
N GLU A 23 -39.22 19.58 25.11
CA GLU A 23 -39.33 18.32 24.40
C GLU A 23 -37.90 17.91 24.11
N THR A 24 -37.54 16.70 24.46
CA THR A 24 -36.27 16.08 24.12
C THR A 24 -36.04 16.21 22.61
N GLU A 25 -35.26 17.24 22.21
CA GLU A 25 -34.79 17.39 20.85
C GLU A 25 -33.88 16.20 20.58
N ILE A 26 -34.40 15.21 19.86
CA ILE A 26 -33.57 14.33 19.06
C ILE A 26 -32.99 15.27 17.99
N SER A 27 -31.77 15.79 18.21
CA SER A 27 -31.07 16.50 17.16
C SER A 27 -30.93 15.51 16.02
N ASP A 28 -31.51 15.82 14.84
CA ASP A 28 -31.26 15.09 13.62
C ASP A 28 -29.78 15.31 13.25
N PHE A 29 -28.92 14.47 13.80
CA PHE A 29 -27.52 14.44 13.37
C PHE A 29 -27.46 13.90 11.96
N GLU A 30 -26.72 14.59 11.09
CA GLU A 30 -26.43 14.08 9.76
C GLU A 30 -25.71 12.73 9.88
N VAL A 31 -26.06 11.79 9.03
CA VAL A 31 -25.33 10.51 8.89
C VAL A 31 -24.36 10.60 7.73
N SER A 32 -23.24 9.91 7.87
CA SER A 32 -22.26 9.83 6.80
C SER A 32 -22.77 8.92 5.69
N GLU A 33 -22.81 9.40 4.45
CA GLU A 33 -23.08 8.58 3.25
C GLU A 33 -21.96 7.57 2.92
N VAL A 34 -20.89 7.57 3.71
CA VAL A 34 -19.72 6.73 3.46
C VAL A 34 -19.90 5.36 4.09
N THR A 35 -19.71 4.32 3.32
CA THR A 35 -19.71 2.93 3.82
C THR A 35 -18.46 2.67 4.65
N PHE A 36 -18.64 2.18 5.86
CA PHE A 36 -17.57 1.80 6.76
C PHE A 36 -17.20 0.32 6.58
N ASP A 37 -15.90 0.04 6.64
CA ASP A 37 -15.44 -1.32 6.87
C ASP A 37 -16.03 -1.87 8.18
N THR A 38 -16.49 -3.11 8.18
CA THR A 38 -17.19 -3.71 9.32
C THR A 38 -16.33 -3.75 10.58
N LYS A 39 -15.05 -4.11 10.43
CA LYS A 39 -14.12 -4.20 11.57
C LYS A 39 -13.77 -2.82 12.12
N LEU A 40 -13.56 -1.84 11.23
CA LEU A 40 -13.36 -0.46 11.63
C LEU A 40 -14.57 0.09 12.39
N ARG A 41 -15.78 -0.16 11.90
CA ARG A 41 -17.02 0.22 12.58
C ARG A 41 -17.10 -0.36 14.00
N ASP A 42 -16.80 -1.65 14.15
CA ASP A 42 -16.82 -2.32 15.47
C ASP A 42 -15.78 -1.71 16.42
N VAL A 43 -14.60 -1.35 15.92
CA VAL A 43 -13.56 -0.67 16.71
C VAL A 43 -14.01 0.71 17.13
N LEU A 44 -14.58 1.50 16.23
CA LEU A 44 -15.08 2.84 16.50
C LEU A 44 -16.25 2.81 17.49
N THR A 45 -17.18 1.85 17.36
CA THR A 45 -18.28 1.65 18.32
C THR A 45 -17.74 1.40 19.73
N ARG A 46 -16.71 0.54 19.88
CA ARG A 46 -16.05 0.33 21.19
C ARG A 46 -15.36 1.57 21.75
N LYS A 47 -15.00 2.52 20.88
CA LYS A 47 -14.43 3.82 21.27
C LYS A 47 -15.51 4.89 21.56
N GLY A 48 -16.78 4.52 21.49
CA GLY A 48 -17.91 5.36 21.86
C GLY A 48 -18.52 6.15 20.69
N PHE A 49 -18.13 5.89 19.45
CA PHE A 49 -18.77 6.49 18.27
C PHE A 49 -20.09 5.76 17.96
N ASN A 50 -21.09 6.52 17.56
CA ASN A 50 -22.43 6.03 17.31
C ASN A 50 -22.67 5.78 15.82
N PHE A 51 -23.39 4.70 15.53
CA PHE A 51 -23.80 4.33 14.18
C PHE A 51 -25.30 4.13 14.11
N SER A 52 -25.90 4.45 12.97
CA SER A 52 -27.31 4.17 12.68
C SER A 52 -27.55 2.66 12.56
N GLU A 53 -28.82 2.25 12.52
CA GLU A 53 -29.20 0.85 12.27
C GLU A 53 -28.69 0.34 10.92
N ASN A 54 -28.50 1.23 9.96
CA ASN A 54 -27.94 0.93 8.63
C ASN A 54 -26.39 0.88 8.63
N GLY A 55 -25.73 1.15 9.76
CA GLY A 55 -24.28 1.13 9.89
C GLY A 55 -23.58 2.40 9.40
N GLU A 56 -24.30 3.51 9.27
CA GLU A 56 -23.79 4.83 8.92
C GLU A 56 -23.32 5.56 10.18
N LEU A 57 -22.20 6.28 10.12
CA LEU A 57 -21.68 7.04 11.25
C LEU A 57 -22.58 8.23 11.55
N ILE A 58 -22.99 8.38 12.81
CA ILE A 58 -23.74 9.56 13.28
C ILE A 58 -22.74 10.68 13.53
N CYS A 59 -22.80 11.74 12.71
CA CYS A 59 -21.88 12.88 12.75
C CYS A 59 -22.23 13.84 13.90
N ASP A 60 -22.10 13.36 15.13
CA ASP A 60 -22.31 14.13 16.35
C ASP A 60 -21.10 15.04 16.70
N ASN A 61 -21.20 15.78 17.78
CA ASN A 61 -20.14 16.66 18.25
C ASN A 61 -18.83 15.91 18.54
N GLN A 62 -18.88 14.63 18.92
CA GLN A 62 -17.71 13.82 19.13
C GLN A 62 -16.97 13.59 17.80
N VAL A 63 -17.69 13.20 16.75
CA VAL A 63 -17.13 12.98 15.41
C VAL A 63 -16.55 14.28 14.85
N LEU A 64 -17.34 15.38 14.94
CA LEU A 64 -16.94 16.69 14.40
C LEU A 64 -15.70 17.27 15.09
N ASN A 65 -15.47 16.98 16.37
CA ASN A 65 -14.34 17.52 17.14
C ASN A 65 -13.19 16.51 17.33
N THR A 66 -13.28 15.30 16.76
CA THR A 66 -12.21 14.33 16.87
C THR A 66 -11.03 14.73 15.98
N THR A 67 -9.92 15.10 16.60
CA THR A 67 -8.67 15.52 15.93
C THR A 67 -7.62 14.42 15.88
N SER A 68 -7.74 13.39 16.73
CA SER A 68 -6.79 12.29 16.80
C SER A 68 -7.50 10.97 17.09
N LEU A 69 -7.08 9.90 16.42
CA LEU A 69 -7.56 8.54 16.65
C LEU A 69 -6.38 7.58 16.81
N ASP A 70 -6.39 6.84 17.91
CA ASP A 70 -5.52 5.68 18.06
C ASP A 70 -6.29 4.41 17.68
N LEU A 71 -5.96 3.85 16.53
CA LEU A 71 -6.49 2.62 15.95
C LEU A 71 -5.41 1.55 15.84
N SER A 72 -4.33 1.67 16.63
CA SER A 72 -3.26 0.69 16.63
C SER A 72 -3.71 -0.66 17.19
N ARG A 73 -3.12 -1.75 16.70
CA ARG A 73 -3.36 -3.13 17.18
C ARG A 73 -4.83 -3.54 17.14
N CYS A 74 -5.56 -3.07 16.14
CA CYS A 74 -6.99 -3.38 15.94
C CYS A 74 -7.22 -4.44 14.87
N GLU A 75 -6.15 -5.02 14.32
CA GLU A 75 -6.17 -6.00 13.22
C GLU A 75 -6.97 -5.50 12.00
N LEU A 76 -6.95 -4.21 11.75
CA LEU A 76 -7.63 -3.61 10.61
C LEU A 76 -6.95 -4.01 9.30
N THR A 77 -7.76 -4.23 8.27
CA THR A 77 -7.32 -4.46 6.89
C THR A 77 -7.74 -3.33 5.96
N SER A 78 -8.66 -2.47 6.42
CA SER A 78 -9.18 -1.30 5.72
C SER A 78 -9.49 -0.17 6.69
N ILE A 79 -9.40 1.07 6.21
CA ILE A 79 -9.81 2.27 6.93
C ILE A 79 -10.96 3.00 6.21
N SER A 80 -11.65 2.29 5.30
CA SER A 80 -12.79 2.86 4.58
C SER A 80 -13.83 3.40 5.54
N GLY A 81 -14.13 4.69 5.39
CA GLY A 81 -15.00 5.45 6.27
C GLY A 81 -14.31 6.53 7.10
N LEU A 82 -12.99 6.47 7.35
CA LEU A 82 -12.31 7.48 8.19
C LEU A 82 -12.39 8.90 7.63
N ARG A 83 -12.58 9.07 6.33
CA ARG A 83 -12.78 10.39 5.72
C ARG A 83 -14.02 11.14 6.25
N SER A 84 -14.93 10.43 6.95
CA SER A 84 -16.10 11.03 7.60
C SER A 84 -15.78 11.80 8.89
N PHE A 85 -14.52 11.82 9.33
CA PHE A 85 -14.05 12.59 10.48
C PHE A 85 -13.41 13.90 10.00
N PRO A 86 -14.15 15.00 9.86
CA PRO A 86 -13.69 16.20 9.15
C PRO A 86 -12.52 16.92 9.85
N SER A 87 -12.40 16.79 11.18
CA SER A 87 -11.37 17.42 11.97
C SER A 87 -10.16 16.52 12.28
N LEU A 88 -10.19 15.25 11.81
CA LEU A 88 -9.13 14.29 12.11
C LEU A 88 -7.82 14.72 11.44
N ALA A 89 -6.82 15.02 12.26
CA ALA A 89 -5.49 15.43 11.84
C ALA A 89 -4.43 14.35 12.08
N ASP A 90 -4.59 13.53 13.12
CA ASP A 90 -3.61 12.52 13.52
C ASP A 90 -4.26 11.15 13.64
N VAL A 91 -3.71 10.15 12.96
CA VAL A 91 -4.17 8.77 13.08
C VAL A 91 -3.00 7.82 13.32
N ASN A 92 -3.13 7.02 14.39
CA ASN A 92 -2.22 5.93 14.69
C ASN A 92 -2.85 4.62 14.22
N LEU A 93 -2.25 4.00 13.21
CA LEU A 93 -2.67 2.74 12.60
C LEU A 93 -1.60 1.64 12.74
N GLU A 94 -0.67 1.80 13.69
CA GLU A 94 0.43 0.85 13.88
C GLU A 94 -0.07 -0.56 14.21
N CYS A 95 0.68 -1.57 13.77
CA CYS A 95 0.43 -2.98 14.07
C CYS A 95 -0.99 -3.45 13.67
N ASN A 96 -1.43 -3.10 12.49
CA ASN A 96 -2.60 -3.64 11.83
C ASN A 96 -2.21 -4.64 10.73
N SER A 97 -3.13 -5.00 9.84
CA SER A 97 -2.93 -6.04 8.83
C SER A 97 -3.22 -5.56 7.42
N PHE A 98 -2.84 -4.33 7.09
CA PHE A 98 -3.04 -3.78 5.76
C PHE A 98 -2.14 -4.49 4.73
N SER A 99 -2.71 -4.83 3.58
CA SER A 99 -1.99 -5.26 2.37
C SER A 99 -1.93 -4.14 1.32
N ILE A 100 -2.95 -3.30 1.29
CA ILE A 100 -3.03 -2.08 0.49
C ILE A 100 -3.40 -0.94 1.46
N PHE A 101 -2.77 0.22 1.30
CA PHE A 101 -3.12 1.40 2.08
C PHE A 101 -3.55 2.52 1.15
N ASP A 102 -4.82 2.92 1.25
CA ASP A 102 -5.40 3.98 0.42
C ASP A 102 -5.53 5.28 1.22
N PHE A 103 -4.76 6.30 0.83
CA PHE A 103 -4.81 7.62 1.46
C PHE A 103 -6.10 8.39 1.13
N ALA A 104 -6.87 8.00 0.11
CA ALA A 104 -8.16 8.61 -0.19
C ALA A 104 -9.24 8.29 0.86
N ASP A 105 -9.04 7.26 1.68
CA ASP A 105 -9.92 6.94 2.80
C ASP A 105 -9.69 7.84 4.02
N LEU A 106 -8.67 8.69 4.01
CA LEU A 106 -8.37 9.66 5.05
C LEU A 106 -9.00 11.03 4.73
N PRO A 107 -9.34 11.85 5.76
CA PRO A 107 -9.84 13.20 5.52
C PRO A 107 -8.76 14.09 4.90
N GLU A 108 -9.18 15.10 4.12
CA GLU A 108 -8.27 16.03 3.43
C GLU A 108 -7.34 16.79 4.39
N GLY A 109 -7.78 17.01 5.65
CA GLY A 109 -7.04 17.71 6.69
C GLY A 109 -6.00 16.86 7.42
N ILE A 110 -5.79 15.60 7.04
CA ILE A 110 -4.86 14.70 7.74
C ILE A 110 -3.43 15.24 7.70
N LYS A 111 -2.77 15.26 8.88
CA LYS A 111 -1.42 15.76 9.05
C LYS A 111 -0.42 14.67 9.42
N SER A 112 -0.86 13.66 10.16
CA SER A 112 0.02 12.62 10.67
C SER A 112 -0.61 11.24 10.51
N VAL A 113 0.15 10.31 9.91
CA VAL A 113 -0.23 8.92 9.72
C VAL A 113 0.90 8.02 10.18
N ALA A 114 0.61 7.07 11.10
CA ALA A 114 1.56 6.10 11.59
C ALA A 114 1.18 4.68 11.16
N LEU A 115 2.07 4.00 10.43
CA LEU A 115 1.85 2.69 9.81
C LEU A 115 2.85 1.60 10.25
N ARG A 116 3.72 1.85 11.27
CA ARG A 116 4.69 0.85 11.74
C ARG A 116 4.01 -0.49 12.03
N GLY A 117 4.70 -1.60 11.70
CA GLY A 117 4.19 -2.96 11.96
C GLY A 117 3.06 -3.40 11.02
N ASN A 118 2.84 -2.68 9.91
CA ASN A 118 2.00 -3.11 8.79
C ASN A 118 2.90 -3.58 7.64
N ASP A 119 3.74 -4.56 7.93
CA ASP A 119 4.79 -5.01 7.01
C ASP A 119 4.27 -5.73 5.77
N GLY A 120 2.97 -6.01 5.73
CA GLY A 120 2.28 -6.58 4.58
C GLY A 120 1.86 -5.57 3.51
N ILE A 121 2.06 -4.26 3.70
CA ILE A 121 1.64 -3.27 2.70
C ILE A 121 2.49 -3.38 1.44
N THR A 122 1.86 -3.80 0.34
CA THR A 122 2.48 -3.90 -1.00
C THR A 122 2.19 -2.68 -1.87
N SER A 123 1.14 -1.92 -1.55
CA SER A 123 0.70 -0.78 -2.35
C SER A 123 0.23 0.38 -1.49
N TYR A 124 0.67 1.58 -1.87
CA TYR A 124 0.24 2.86 -1.30
C TYR A 124 -0.52 3.63 -2.37
N LEU A 125 -1.84 3.78 -2.20
CA LEU A 125 -2.70 4.42 -3.19
C LEU A 125 -3.01 5.87 -2.78
N ASN A 126 -3.20 6.72 -3.76
CA ASN A 126 -3.67 8.11 -3.60
C ASN A 126 -2.80 9.00 -2.69
N LEU A 127 -1.54 8.64 -2.46
CA LEU A 127 -0.55 9.52 -1.81
C LEU A 127 0.01 10.54 -2.81
N ILE A 128 0.28 10.08 -4.02
CA ILE A 128 0.71 10.87 -5.18
C ILE A 128 -0.08 10.39 -6.42
N SER A 129 -0.22 11.23 -7.44
CA SER A 129 -0.89 10.85 -8.69
C SER A 129 -0.16 9.69 -9.38
N THR A 130 -0.88 8.95 -10.22
CA THR A 130 -0.35 7.76 -10.92
C THR A 130 0.83 8.04 -11.83
N ASP A 131 0.94 9.29 -12.33
CA ASP A 131 2.10 9.76 -13.10
C ASP A 131 3.27 10.24 -12.23
N GLY A 132 3.12 10.19 -10.89
CA GLY A 132 4.13 10.58 -9.92
C GLY A 132 4.40 12.10 -9.82
N THR A 133 3.55 12.94 -10.41
CA THR A 133 3.81 14.39 -10.52
C THR A 133 3.08 15.24 -9.50
N THR A 134 1.91 14.80 -9.03
CA THR A 134 1.03 15.60 -8.16
C THR A 134 0.84 14.92 -6.82
N VAL A 135 1.22 15.61 -5.74
CA VAL A 135 0.93 15.18 -4.36
C VAL A 135 -0.57 15.32 -4.09
N LEU A 136 -1.23 14.23 -3.72
CA LEU A 136 -2.66 14.20 -3.41
C LEU A 136 -2.89 14.53 -1.93
N CYS A 137 -2.10 13.97 -1.01
CA CYS A 137 -2.16 14.25 0.43
C CYS A 137 -1.33 15.49 0.81
N LYS A 138 -1.77 16.67 0.39
CA LYS A 138 -1.02 17.93 0.54
C LYS A 138 -0.88 18.39 2.00
N SER A 139 -1.80 18.02 2.87
CA SER A 139 -1.85 18.41 4.28
C SER A 139 -0.91 17.57 5.16
N LEU A 140 -0.38 16.45 4.63
CA LEU A 140 0.44 15.52 5.38
C LEU A 140 1.80 16.16 5.71
N THR A 141 2.10 16.22 7.02
CA THR A 141 3.36 16.76 7.56
C THR A 141 4.20 15.72 8.27
N ASN A 142 3.62 14.54 8.58
CA ASN A 142 4.32 13.45 9.25
C ASN A 142 3.80 12.09 8.73
N LEU A 143 4.69 11.33 8.12
CA LEU A 143 4.39 9.98 7.62
C LEU A 143 5.38 8.99 8.23
N LYS A 144 4.85 8.05 9.02
CA LYS A 144 5.63 7.01 9.69
C LYS A 144 5.36 5.66 9.03
N LEU A 145 6.34 5.17 8.29
CA LEU A 145 6.25 4.00 7.42
C LEU A 145 6.66 2.70 8.14
N PRO A 146 6.15 1.53 7.74
CA PRO A 146 6.64 0.24 8.18
C PRO A 146 8.01 -0.07 7.59
N TYR A 147 8.71 -1.04 8.18
CA TYR A 147 10.08 -1.43 7.81
C TYR A 147 10.24 -1.76 6.32
N PHE A 148 9.34 -2.54 5.76
CA PHE A 148 9.48 -2.99 4.38
C PHE A 148 9.08 -1.94 3.32
N ALA A 149 8.51 -0.79 3.73
CA ALA A 149 8.31 0.34 2.81
C ALA A 149 9.62 0.85 2.20
N LYS A 150 10.77 0.50 2.78
CA LYS A 150 12.10 0.85 2.28
C LYS A 150 12.36 0.37 0.84
N TRP A 151 11.68 -0.69 0.42
CA TRP A 151 11.85 -1.26 -0.92
C TRP A 151 10.75 -0.84 -1.91
N ASN A 152 9.82 0.04 -1.51
CA ASN A 152 8.89 0.65 -2.47
C ASN A 152 9.67 1.48 -3.49
N THR A 153 9.33 1.34 -4.77
CA THR A 153 10.10 1.89 -5.90
C THR A 153 9.40 3.03 -6.61
N ASP A 154 8.13 3.25 -6.33
CA ASP A 154 7.29 4.17 -7.10
C ASP A 154 6.71 5.30 -6.23
N VAL A 155 5.76 4.99 -5.38
CA VAL A 155 4.93 5.99 -4.69
C VAL A 155 5.71 6.69 -3.56
N ILE A 156 6.36 5.92 -2.68
CA ILE A 156 7.03 6.50 -1.51
C ILE A 156 8.23 7.36 -1.89
N PRO A 157 9.16 6.92 -2.78
CA PRO A 157 10.27 7.76 -3.20
C PRO A 157 9.83 9.04 -3.92
N ALA A 158 8.78 8.94 -4.75
CA ALA A 158 8.23 10.09 -5.47
C ALA A 158 7.60 11.10 -4.50
N PHE A 159 6.80 10.62 -3.54
CA PHE A 159 6.22 11.46 -2.48
C PHE A 159 7.32 12.12 -1.63
N TYR A 160 8.29 11.36 -1.14
CA TYR A 160 9.40 11.88 -0.35
C TYR A 160 10.12 13.02 -1.07
N LYS A 161 10.44 12.82 -2.36
CA LYS A 161 11.10 13.86 -3.17
C LYS A 161 10.23 15.12 -3.33
N ALA A 162 8.92 14.95 -3.55
CA ALA A 162 7.99 16.07 -3.72
C ALA A 162 7.71 16.83 -2.43
N MET A 163 7.90 16.21 -1.27
CA MET A 163 7.55 16.73 0.06
C MET A 163 8.75 16.93 1.00
N THR A 164 9.98 16.92 0.49
CA THR A 164 11.24 16.95 1.28
C THR A 164 11.24 17.99 2.40
N ASP A 165 10.77 19.21 2.15
CA ASP A 165 10.76 20.29 3.14
C ASP A 165 9.40 20.51 3.82
N LYS A 166 8.41 19.65 3.54
CA LYS A 166 7.02 19.84 3.97
C LYS A 166 6.49 18.71 4.83
N CYS A 167 7.01 17.51 4.64
CA CYS A 167 6.57 16.33 5.35
C CYS A 167 7.79 15.57 5.91
N LEU A 168 7.80 15.37 7.22
CA LEU A 168 8.75 14.47 7.87
C LEU A 168 8.35 13.04 7.51
N VAL A 169 9.16 12.35 6.72
CA VAL A 169 8.98 10.93 6.45
C VAL A 169 10.00 10.15 7.26
N VAL A 170 9.53 9.27 8.11
CA VAL A 170 10.34 8.33 8.88
C VAL A 170 9.91 6.90 8.59
N MET A 171 10.79 5.97 8.85
CA MET A 171 10.55 4.55 8.62
C MET A 171 11.04 3.75 9.82
N SER A 172 10.33 2.70 10.21
CA SER A 172 10.81 1.83 11.25
C SER A 172 12.01 1.01 10.79
N ASP A 173 12.96 0.78 11.69
CA ASP A 173 14.03 -0.21 11.52
C ASP A 173 13.58 -1.62 11.97
N GLU A 174 14.50 -2.59 11.95
CA GLU A 174 14.24 -3.97 12.37
C GLU A 174 13.82 -4.08 13.85
N ASP A 175 14.31 -3.17 14.69
CA ASP A 175 13.99 -3.12 16.12
C ASP A 175 12.70 -2.32 16.40
N GLY A 176 12.08 -1.76 15.37
CA GLY A 176 10.86 -0.95 15.46
C GLY A 176 11.09 0.51 15.83
N ASN A 177 12.34 0.99 15.84
CA ASN A 177 12.62 2.42 16.06
C ASN A 177 12.43 3.19 14.76
N TYR A 178 12.04 4.46 14.86
CA TYR A 178 11.92 5.31 13.70
C TYR A 178 13.25 5.97 13.34
N THR A 179 13.61 5.85 12.05
CA THR A 179 14.76 6.51 11.43
C THR A 179 14.29 7.39 10.28
N GLU A 180 15.07 8.40 9.94
CA GLU A 180 14.76 9.26 8.80
C GLU A 180 14.74 8.45 7.49
N TYR A 181 13.73 8.69 6.66
CA TYR A 181 13.64 8.07 5.34
C TYR A 181 14.72 8.64 4.42
N THR A 182 15.41 7.77 3.73
CA THR A 182 16.35 8.12 2.65
C THR A 182 16.01 7.35 1.38
N VAL A 183 16.55 7.71 0.24
CA VAL A 183 16.37 6.97 -1.01
C VAL A 183 17.45 5.92 -1.26
N ASN A 184 18.57 6.01 -0.53
CA ASN A 184 19.65 5.04 -0.66
C ASN A 184 19.44 3.88 0.30
N ARG A 185 19.64 2.66 -0.19
CA ARG A 185 19.42 1.41 0.55
C ARG A 185 20.61 0.49 0.42
N ARG A 186 21.06 -0.02 1.54
CA ARG A 186 22.04 -1.09 1.57
C ARG A 186 21.36 -2.43 1.47
N VAL A 187 21.75 -3.27 0.50
CA VAL A 187 21.35 -4.69 0.46
C VAL A 187 22.14 -5.42 1.54
N PRO A 188 21.49 -6.06 2.53
CA PRO A 188 22.17 -6.62 3.70
C PRO A 188 23.15 -7.75 3.33
N ASP A 189 22.69 -8.73 2.58
CA ASP A 189 23.51 -9.89 2.20
C ASP A 189 24.62 -9.50 1.20
N PRO A 190 25.90 -9.73 1.52
CA PRO A 190 27.02 -9.32 0.68
C PRO A 190 27.10 -10.10 -0.64
N LEU A 191 26.63 -11.37 -0.69
CA LEU A 191 26.63 -12.16 -1.92
C LEU A 191 25.51 -11.71 -2.85
N LEU A 192 24.31 -11.51 -2.32
CA LEU A 192 23.20 -10.92 -3.07
C LEU A 192 23.58 -9.53 -3.60
N ARG A 193 24.12 -8.68 -2.74
CA ARG A 193 24.54 -7.32 -3.14
C ARG A 193 25.57 -7.35 -4.28
N SER A 194 26.57 -8.23 -4.20
CA SER A 194 27.59 -8.38 -5.26
C SER A 194 26.97 -8.89 -6.56
N TYR A 195 26.01 -9.81 -6.47
CA TYR A 195 25.26 -10.29 -7.62
C TYR A 195 24.44 -9.17 -8.26
N LEU A 196 23.65 -8.42 -7.45
CA LEU A 196 22.83 -7.32 -7.93
C LEU A 196 23.68 -6.19 -8.52
N TYR A 197 24.79 -5.81 -7.88
CA TYR A 197 25.71 -4.80 -8.40
C TYR A 197 26.29 -5.18 -9.77
N ARG A 198 26.59 -6.46 -10.00
CA ARG A 198 27.10 -6.94 -11.28
C ARG A 198 26.06 -6.96 -12.38
N ASN A 199 24.83 -7.34 -12.05
CA ASN A 199 23.77 -7.56 -13.04
C ASN A 199 22.91 -6.32 -13.29
N PHE A 200 22.80 -5.41 -12.31
CA PHE A 200 21.95 -4.22 -12.34
C PHE A 200 22.70 -2.97 -11.85
N PRO A 201 23.88 -2.66 -12.43
CA PRO A 201 24.71 -1.54 -11.94
C PRO A 201 24.03 -0.17 -12.07
N SER A 202 23.06 0.00 -12.99
CA SER A 202 22.38 1.28 -13.22
C SER A 202 21.66 1.83 -11.99
N VAL A 203 21.22 0.96 -11.08
CA VAL A 203 20.49 1.38 -9.88
C VAL A 203 21.39 1.62 -8.67
N PHE A 204 22.66 1.29 -8.75
CA PHE A 204 23.60 1.50 -7.66
C PHE A 204 24.17 2.92 -7.67
N VAL A 205 24.38 3.49 -6.49
CA VAL A 205 25.13 4.75 -6.27
C VAL A 205 26.55 4.47 -5.79
N SER A 206 26.76 3.31 -5.21
CA SER A 206 28.06 2.77 -4.80
C SER A 206 28.02 1.25 -4.87
N SER A 207 29.13 0.56 -4.65
CA SER A 207 29.14 -0.91 -4.54
C SER A 207 28.32 -1.46 -3.36
N LEU A 208 27.80 -0.59 -2.49
CA LEU A 208 27.10 -0.95 -1.27
C LEU A 208 25.61 -0.59 -1.29
N GLU A 209 25.20 0.42 -2.07
CA GLU A 209 23.90 1.03 -1.94
C GLU A 209 23.17 1.18 -3.28
N ILE A 210 21.90 0.85 -3.27
CA ILE A 210 20.92 1.07 -4.33
C ILE A 210 20.20 2.40 -4.07
N ASP A 211 19.95 3.17 -5.12
CA ASP A 211 19.04 4.31 -5.12
C ASP A 211 17.67 3.84 -5.62
N VAL A 212 16.68 3.80 -4.73
CA VAL A 212 15.33 3.29 -5.05
C VAL A 212 14.52 4.18 -6.00
N THR A 213 15.04 5.35 -6.36
CA THR A 213 14.44 6.23 -7.39
C THR A 213 14.89 5.89 -8.81
N LYS A 214 15.94 5.07 -8.95
CA LYS A 214 16.50 4.74 -10.26
C LYS A 214 15.76 3.61 -10.93
N ARG A 215 15.79 3.60 -12.25
CA ARG A 215 15.26 2.51 -13.06
C ARG A 215 16.38 1.59 -13.54
N ILE A 216 16.09 0.30 -13.55
CA ILE A 216 16.95 -0.70 -14.19
C ILE A 216 16.96 -0.45 -15.71
N THR A 217 18.15 -0.44 -16.29
CA THR A 217 18.36 -0.28 -17.75
C THR A 217 18.90 -1.53 -18.39
N GLU A 218 19.36 -2.48 -17.59
CA GLU A 218 19.89 -3.76 -18.03
C GLU A 218 18.78 -4.74 -18.39
N GLY A 219 19.02 -5.56 -19.42
CA GLY A 219 18.13 -6.63 -19.85
C GLY A 219 18.41 -7.98 -19.19
N ASN A 220 19.02 -7.99 -18.00
CA ASN A 220 19.46 -9.21 -17.33
C ASN A 220 18.30 -9.90 -16.60
N ASP A 221 18.38 -11.23 -16.52
CA ASP A 221 17.49 -12.04 -15.71
C ASP A 221 17.90 -12.00 -14.23
N LEU A 222 16.93 -12.18 -13.35
CA LEU A 222 17.14 -12.38 -11.92
C LEU A 222 17.17 -13.88 -11.65
N ILE A 223 18.35 -14.47 -11.72
CA ILE A 223 18.59 -15.90 -11.47
C ILE A 223 19.34 -16.03 -10.16
N PHE A 224 18.73 -16.71 -9.21
CA PHE A 224 19.25 -16.79 -7.87
C PHE A 224 20.28 -17.88 -7.68
N LEU A 225 21.38 -17.53 -7.05
CA LEU A 225 22.41 -18.45 -6.61
C LEU A 225 22.15 -18.86 -5.15
N SER A 226 22.04 -20.13 -4.89
CA SER A 226 21.70 -20.78 -3.61
C SER A 226 22.62 -20.47 -2.42
N GLN A 227 23.52 -19.51 -2.52
CA GLN A 227 24.55 -19.19 -1.53
C GLN A 227 24.23 -17.99 -0.63
N THR A 228 23.21 -17.18 -0.95
CA THR A 228 22.85 -16.04 -0.13
C THR A 228 22.13 -16.47 1.15
N ALA A 229 22.25 -15.67 2.20
CA ALA A 229 21.59 -15.91 3.48
C ALA A 229 20.29 -15.13 3.64
N ASN A 230 20.13 -14.02 2.91
CA ASN A 230 19.00 -13.09 3.01
C ASN A 230 18.68 -12.54 1.61
N LEU A 231 17.39 -12.49 1.25
CA LEU A 231 16.91 -12.02 -0.05
C LEU A 231 16.45 -10.56 -0.02
N GLU A 232 16.60 -9.88 1.09
CA GLU A 232 16.21 -8.48 1.22
C GLU A 232 16.90 -7.58 0.18
N GLY A 233 16.09 -6.85 -0.58
CA GLY A 233 16.50 -6.04 -1.72
C GLY A 233 16.10 -6.62 -3.08
N VAL A 234 15.71 -7.91 -3.14
CA VAL A 234 15.15 -8.52 -4.34
C VAL A 234 13.81 -7.88 -4.69
N GLU A 235 13.02 -7.51 -3.70
CA GLU A 235 11.73 -6.82 -3.85
C GLU A 235 11.86 -5.57 -4.72
N TYR A 236 12.92 -4.80 -4.54
CA TYR A 236 13.20 -3.62 -5.36
C TYR A 236 13.44 -3.98 -6.83
N ILE A 237 14.21 -5.03 -7.11
CA ILE A 237 14.48 -5.47 -8.48
C ILE A 237 13.19 -5.94 -9.15
N LEU A 238 12.41 -6.76 -8.44
CA LEU A 238 11.14 -7.31 -8.94
C LEU A 238 10.14 -6.20 -9.31
N SER A 239 9.95 -5.24 -8.43
CA SER A 239 8.98 -4.16 -8.60
C SER A 239 9.49 -2.99 -9.46
N ASN A 240 10.79 -2.96 -9.79
CA ASN A 240 11.36 -1.85 -10.55
C ASN A 240 10.75 -1.77 -11.95
N PRO A 241 10.17 -0.63 -12.35
CA PRO A 241 9.48 -0.49 -13.63
C PRO A 241 10.40 -0.63 -14.86
N GLY A 242 11.71 -0.64 -14.66
CA GLY A 242 12.70 -0.91 -15.72
C GLY A 242 13.03 -2.39 -15.89
N PHE A 243 12.73 -3.25 -14.91
CA PHE A 243 13.05 -4.67 -14.96
C PHE A 243 12.18 -5.41 -16.01
N ARG A 244 12.83 -6.16 -16.91
CA ARG A 244 12.20 -6.90 -18.02
C ARG A 244 12.67 -8.36 -18.08
N GLY A 245 13.48 -8.77 -17.12
CA GLY A 245 14.09 -10.10 -17.11
C GLY A 245 13.13 -11.20 -16.65
N LYS A 246 13.58 -12.42 -16.79
CA LYS A 246 12.96 -13.59 -16.16
C LYS A 246 13.36 -13.63 -14.70
N VAL A 247 12.49 -14.18 -13.88
CA VAL A 247 12.74 -14.43 -12.45
C VAL A 247 12.77 -15.93 -12.23
N ASP A 248 13.90 -16.42 -11.72
CA ASP A 248 14.05 -17.81 -11.30
C ASP A 248 14.85 -17.83 -9.98
N ILE A 249 14.11 -17.90 -8.88
CA ILE A 249 14.65 -17.83 -7.52
C ILE A 249 14.30 -19.12 -6.79
N SER A 250 15.32 -19.88 -6.40
CA SER A 250 15.11 -21.10 -5.63
C SER A 250 15.90 -21.08 -4.33
N GLY A 251 15.20 -21.27 -3.22
CA GLY A 251 15.82 -21.49 -1.91
C GLY A 251 16.32 -22.92 -1.75
N VAL A 252 17.24 -23.12 -0.83
CA VAL A 252 17.68 -24.46 -0.42
C VAL A 252 16.60 -25.08 0.46
N LYS A 253 16.19 -26.33 0.20
CA LYS A 253 15.09 -27.02 0.92
C LYS A 253 15.19 -27.00 2.46
N SER A 254 16.39 -26.91 3.01
CA SER A 254 16.64 -26.89 4.45
C SER A 254 16.68 -25.48 5.06
N LYS A 255 16.52 -24.43 4.25
CA LYS A 255 16.64 -23.04 4.68
C LYS A 255 15.58 -22.21 3.94
N HIS A 256 14.66 -21.68 4.71
CA HIS A 256 13.67 -20.75 4.19
C HIS A 256 14.27 -19.36 4.08
N TYR A 257 14.05 -18.71 2.95
CA TYR A 257 14.34 -17.31 2.74
C TYR A 257 13.03 -16.55 2.75
N SER A 258 12.98 -15.44 3.45
CA SER A 258 11.80 -14.60 3.49
C SER A 258 11.95 -13.41 2.55
N MET A 259 10.86 -13.07 1.89
CA MET A 259 10.67 -11.82 1.15
C MET A 259 9.51 -11.08 1.79
N SER A 260 9.62 -9.76 1.90
CA SER A 260 8.57 -8.94 2.53
C SER A 260 7.30 -8.93 1.72
N TYR A 261 7.42 -8.85 0.42
CA TYR A 261 6.31 -8.91 -0.54
C TYR A 261 6.83 -9.25 -1.92
N VAL A 262 5.94 -9.71 -2.80
CA VAL A 262 6.25 -9.99 -4.20
C VAL A 262 5.27 -9.21 -5.08
N LYS A 263 5.79 -8.24 -5.81
CA LYS A 263 5.03 -7.42 -6.76
C LYS A 263 5.88 -7.16 -8.00
N PRO A 264 5.92 -8.11 -8.96
CA PRO A 264 6.74 -7.98 -10.16
C PRO A 264 6.25 -6.85 -11.06
N SER A 265 7.20 -6.22 -11.76
CA SER A 265 6.89 -5.20 -12.76
C SER A 265 6.15 -5.80 -13.97
N SER A 266 5.53 -4.94 -14.76
CA SER A 266 4.79 -5.32 -15.98
C SER A 266 5.64 -6.04 -17.04
N GLY A 267 6.96 -5.90 -16.98
CA GLY A 267 7.89 -6.49 -17.95
C GLY A 267 8.30 -7.93 -17.65
N VAL A 268 7.92 -8.49 -16.50
CA VAL A 268 8.27 -9.86 -16.12
C VAL A 268 7.44 -10.87 -16.91
N SER A 269 8.10 -11.76 -17.65
CA SER A 269 7.43 -12.76 -18.48
C SER A 269 7.46 -14.17 -17.90
N VAL A 270 8.44 -14.48 -17.06
CA VAL A 270 8.58 -15.75 -16.34
C VAL A 270 8.84 -15.42 -14.87
N PHE A 271 8.04 -15.99 -14.00
CA PHE A 271 8.23 -15.88 -12.56
C PHE A 271 8.22 -17.26 -11.93
N SER A 272 9.38 -17.68 -11.44
CA SER A 272 9.59 -18.98 -10.81
C SER A 272 10.26 -18.76 -9.44
N ILE A 273 9.61 -19.21 -8.39
CA ILE A 273 10.18 -19.22 -7.03
C ILE A 273 9.91 -20.56 -6.36
N SER A 274 10.90 -21.04 -5.60
CA SER A 274 10.73 -22.26 -4.80
C SER A 274 11.46 -22.16 -3.47
N ASN A 275 10.86 -22.72 -2.40
CA ASN A 275 11.38 -22.68 -1.03
C ASN A 275 11.66 -21.25 -0.53
N ILE A 276 10.80 -20.32 -0.89
CA ILE A 276 10.83 -18.90 -0.50
C ILE A 276 9.54 -18.61 0.24
N ASP A 277 9.64 -18.17 1.49
CA ASP A 277 8.47 -17.78 2.26
C ASP A 277 8.17 -16.30 2.06
N THR A 278 6.90 -16.01 1.76
CA THR A 278 6.35 -14.66 1.70
C THR A 278 5.30 -14.53 2.81
N PRO A 279 5.35 -13.49 3.66
CA PRO A 279 4.50 -13.43 4.85
C PRO A 279 3.00 -13.34 4.55
N LEU A 280 2.60 -12.69 3.47
CA LEU A 280 1.18 -12.48 3.17
C LEU A 280 0.76 -13.01 1.79
N GLY A 281 1.60 -12.89 0.78
CA GLY A 281 1.24 -13.32 -0.55
C GLY A 281 2.00 -12.66 -1.67
N MET A 282 1.52 -12.91 -2.88
CA MET A 282 2.08 -12.40 -4.12
C MET A 282 1.02 -11.61 -4.86
N ASP A 283 1.31 -10.37 -5.19
CA ASP A 283 0.51 -9.55 -6.09
C ASP A 283 1.18 -9.47 -7.47
N LEU A 284 0.72 -10.32 -8.37
CA LEU A 284 1.19 -10.38 -9.75
C LEU A 284 0.31 -9.58 -10.71
N SER A 285 -0.68 -8.85 -10.21
CA SER A 285 -1.67 -8.12 -11.03
C SER A 285 -1.05 -7.14 -12.02
N SER A 286 0.08 -6.54 -11.67
CA SER A 286 0.83 -5.62 -12.54
C SER A 286 1.70 -6.32 -13.60
N ALA A 287 1.97 -7.62 -13.47
CA ALA A 287 2.84 -8.37 -14.38
C ALA A 287 2.13 -8.74 -15.68
N SER A 288 1.70 -7.76 -16.45
CA SER A 288 0.90 -7.95 -17.67
C SER A 288 1.59 -8.74 -18.79
N SER A 289 2.90 -8.91 -18.73
CA SER A 289 3.68 -9.72 -19.68
C SER A 289 3.89 -11.16 -19.20
N LEU A 290 3.36 -11.54 -18.03
CA LEU A 290 3.59 -12.84 -17.42
C LEU A 290 2.97 -13.97 -18.25
N LYS A 291 3.77 -14.97 -18.58
CA LYS A 291 3.38 -16.18 -19.33
C LYS A 291 3.56 -17.44 -18.51
N VAL A 292 4.57 -17.46 -17.64
CA VAL A 292 4.89 -18.64 -16.82
C VAL A 292 4.96 -18.22 -15.37
N LEU A 293 4.16 -18.86 -14.54
CA LEU A 293 4.16 -18.73 -13.08
C LEU A 293 4.45 -20.09 -12.45
N ARG A 294 5.54 -20.20 -11.69
CA ARG A 294 5.86 -21.37 -10.87
C ARG A 294 6.12 -20.95 -9.45
N VAL A 295 5.34 -21.49 -8.52
CA VAL A 295 5.49 -21.25 -7.08
C VAL A 295 5.47 -22.59 -6.37
N GLU A 296 6.60 -22.96 -5.78
CA GLU A 296 6.75 -24.27 -5.16
C GLU A 296 7.25 -24.17 -3.72
N ASN A 297 6.65 -25.01 -2.85
CA ASN A 297 7.08 -25.15 -1.45
C ASN A 297 7.20 -23.82 -0.68
N ASN A 298 6.23 -22.93 -0.87
CA ASN A 298 6.11 -21.71 -0.09
C ASN A 298 5.03 -21.90 0.98
N SER A 299 5.45 -22.31 2.17
CA SER A 299 4.53 -22.70 3.26
C SER A 299 3.75 -21.55 3.87
N SER A 300 4.27 -20.33 3.78
CA SER A 300 3.65 -19.12 4.34
C SER A 300 2.70 -18.42 3.37
N LEU A 301 2.70 -18.80 2.10
CA LEU A 301 1.89 -18.18 1.06
C LEU A 301 0.40 -18.42 1.30
N GLN A 302 -0.38 -17.35 1.47
CA GLN A 302 -1.82 -17.40 1.72
C GLN A 302 -2.65 -16.94 0.52
N LEU A 303 -2.10 -16.04 -0.31
CA LEU A 303 -2.79 -15.44 -1.44
C LEU A 303 -1.84 -15.26 -2.63
N VAL A 304 -2.34 -15.61 -3.82
CA VAL A 304 -1.70 -15.24 -5.10
C VAL A 304 -2.73 -14.51 -5.95
N VAL A 305 -2.45 -13.26 -6.29
CA VAL A 305 -3.24 -12.51 -7.25
C VAL A 305 -2.54 -12.59 -8.60
N VAL A 306 -3.18 -13.17 -9.59
CA VAL A 306 -2.63 -13.31 -10.96
C VAL A 306 -3.17 -12.22 -11.88
N PRO A 307 -2.41 -11.79 -12.91
CA PRO A 307 -2.92 -10.83 -13.88
C PRO A 307 -4.05 -11.43 -14.71
N SER A 308 -5.08 -10.64 -15.00
CA SER A 308 -6.23 -11.04 -15.80
C SER A 308 -5.89 -11.58 -17.20
N VAL A 309 -4.74 -11.20 -17.72
CA VAL A 309 -4.21 -11.68 -19.02
C VAL A 309 -4.00 -13.20 -19.04
N ILE A 310 -3.59 -13.80 -17.91
CA ILE A 310 -3.39 -15.26 -17.82
C ILE A 310 -4.74 -16.00 -17.78
N LEU A 311 -5.78 -15.36 -17.26
CA LEU A 311 -7.11 -15.97 -17.08
C LEU A 311 -8.00 -15.85 -18.32
N ASN A 312 -7.66 -14.97 -19.26
CA ASN A 312 -8.50 -14.63 -20.44
C ASN A 312 -8.02 -15.28 -21.74
N ASP A 313 -7.16 -16.29 -21.70
CA ASP A 313 -6.90 -17.09 -22.89
C ASP A 313 -8.15 -17.88 -23.28
N ASP A 314 -9.08 -17.20 -23.94
CA ASP A 314 -10.10 -17.83 -24.76
C ASP A 314 -9.36 -18.71 -25.77
N VAL A 315 -9.51 -20.01 -25.61
CA VAL A 315 -8.93 -21.04 -26.45
C VAL A 315 -9.55 -20.92 -27.85
N SER A 316 -9.18 -19.90 -28.60
CA SER A 316 -9.34 -19.90 -30.04
C SER A 316 -8.14 -20.63 -30.64
N GLU A 317 -8.40 -21.67 -31.38
CA GLU A 317 -7.51 -22.74 -31.86
C GLU A 317 -6.25 -22.29 -32.68
N THR A 318 -5.76 -21.06 -32.53
CA THR A 318 -4.63 -20.57 -33.34
C THR A 318 -3.58 -19.75 -32.58
N SER A 319 -3.65 -19.58 -31.26
CA SER A 319 -2.57 -18.95 -30.50
C SER A 319 -1.86 -19.95 -29.61
N ILE A 320 -0.66 -20.34 -30.02
CA ILE A 320 0.31 -21.07 -29.20
C ILE A 320 0.81 -20.13 -28.10
N PHE A 321 -0.01 -19.82 -27.10
CA PHE A 321 0.42 -19.17 -25.89
C PHE A 321 0.39 -20.21 -24.77
N ASP A 322 1.54 -20.83 -24.54
CA ASP A 322 1.80 -21.69 -23.39
C ASP A 322 1.84 -20.82 -22.12
N SER A 323 0.69 -20.36 -21.64
CA SER A 323 0.57 -19.80 -20.31
C SER A 323 0.56 -20.97 -19.32
N GLU A 324 1.59 -21.07 -18.50
CA GLU A 324 1.76 -22.16 -17.53
C GLU A 324 1.64 -21.58 -16.11
N ILE A 325 0.63 -22.04 -15.36
CA ILE A 325 0.52 -21.76 -13.93
C ILE A 325 0.76 -23.05 -13.17
N HIS A 326 1.80 -23.08 -12.33
CA HIS A 326 2.10 -24.20 -11.47
C HIS A 326 2.32 -23.71 -10.03
N ILE A 327 1.42 -24.11 -9.13
CA ILE A 327 1.53 -23.79 -7.70
C ILE A 327 1.42 -25.10 -6.93
N SER A 328 2.45 -25.44 -6.15
CA SER A 328 2.49 -26.68 -5.39
C SER A 328 3.23 -26.52 -4.05
N GLY A 329 2.90 -27.37 -3.07
CA GLY A 329 3.57 -27.37 -1.77
C GLY A 329 3.33 -26.11 -0.93
N CYS A 330 2.30 -25.31 -1.23
CA CYS A 330 1.93 -24.09 -0.52
C CYS A 330 0.79 -24.40 0.47
N SER A 331 1.15 -24.93 1.62
CA SER A 331 0.18 -25.52 2.58
C SER A 331 -0.79 -24.50 3.21
N SER A 332 -0.45 -23.21 3.21
CA SER A 332 -1.28 -22.15 3.76
C SER A 332 -2.11 -21.40 2.72
N LEU A 333 -2.06 -21.80 1.44
CA LEU A 333 -2.77 -21.10 0.37
C LEU A 333 -4.28 -21.25 0.52
N LEU A 334 -4.98 -20.13 0.75
CA LEU A 334 -6.43 -20.10 0.96
C LEU A 334 -7.21 -19.85 -0.32
N ALA A 335 -6.63 -19.10 -1.27
CA ALA A 335 -7.21 -18.80 -2.57
C ALA A 335 -6.13 -18.38 -3.58
N SER A 336 -6.34 -18.77 -4.83
CA SER A 336 -5.68 -18.16 -6.01
C SER A 336 -6.77 -17.51 -6.83
N ILE A 337 -6.69 -16.23 -7.05
CA ILE A 337 -7.65 -15.46 -7.87
C ILE A 337 -6.93 -14.88 -9.06
#